data_adcb10df7119310b1da04b16acab8d7d
#
_entry.id   adcb10df7119310b1da04b16acab8d7d
#
_cell.length_a   1.000
_cell.length_b   1.000
_cell.length_c   1.000
_cell.angle_alpha   90.00
_cell.angle_beta   90.00
_cell.angle_gamma   90.00
#
_symmetry.space_group_name_H-M   'P 1'
#
loop_
_entity.id
_entity.type
_entity.pdbx_description
1 polymer ?
#
loop_
_entity_poly.entity_id
_entity_poly.type
_entity_poly.pdbx_seq_one_letter_code
_entity_poly.pdbx_strand_id
1 'polypeptide(L)'
;MSLDRPPLGMRLSDAFGAWAIRRLAREIVVEGIERIPKEGPVILVGNHISWLDPIFLACWLTPETGRAINWMGKAEAMRWPLVGTFLRVNGVFGVRRGAADLEAFRLAEGVLRDGNVLGIYPEGTRSHDGKIGTFRDGAALLALRSGAPVIPVAVSGTEQLWPRGALLPRRAARIQMVIGEPRRFTYSAGDRPALSLVAEQMRAAVAALLPHEYRP
;
A
#
# COMPACT_ATOMS: atom_id res chain seq x y z
N MET A 1 -9.03 -10.36 -10.91
CA MET A 1 -7.91 -11.25 -11.28
C MET A 1 -6.74 -10.83 -10.42
N SER A 2 -6.37 -11.63 -9.44
CA SER A 2 -5.19 -11.40 -8.60
C SER A 2 -3.92 -11.76 -9.36
N LEU A 3 -2.82 -11.06 -9.08
CA LEU A 3 -1.52 -11.33 -9.67
C LEU A 3 -0.62 -11.96 -8.59
N ASP A 4 -0.13 -13.15 -8.85
CA ASP A 4 0.88 -13.82 -8.01
C ASP A 4 2.29 -13.33 -8.38
N ARG A 5 2.64 -13.46 -9.65
CA ARG A 5 3.93 -13.01 -10.18
C ARG A 5 3.77 -11.76 -11.04
N PRO A 6 4.76 -10.86 -11.01
CA PRO A 6 4.70 -9.64 -11.79
C PRO A 6 4.81 -9.98 -13.29
N PRO A 7 3.79 -9.65 -14.12
CA PRO A 7 3.86 -9.79 -15.56
C PRO A 7 4.93 -8.87 -16.16
N LEU A 8 5.39 -9.15 -17.37
CA LEU A 8 6.45 -8.37 -18.02
C LEU A 8 6.14 -6.86 -18.03
N GLY A 9 4.90 -6.47 -18.33
CA GLY A 9 4.49 -5.06 -18.33
C GLY A 9 4.67 -4.38 -16.97
N MET A 10 4.34 -5.06 -15.86
CA MET A 10 4.57 -4.57 -14.51
C MET A 10 6.08 -4.42 -14.23
N ARG A 11 6.88 -5.44 -14.57
CA ARG A 11 8.34 -5.39 -14.37
C ARG A 11 9.00 -4.23 -15.12
N LEU A 12 8.56 -3.96 -16.35
CA LEU A 12 9.05 -2.83 -17.13
C LEU A 12 8.62 -1.49 -16.53
N SER A 13 7.37 -1.41 -16.09
CA SER A 13 6.83 -0.24 -15.39
C SER A 13 7.58 0.04 -14.08
N ASP A 14 7.85 -0.99 -13.27
CA ASP A 14 8.61 -0.87 -12.03
C ASP A 14 10.06 -0.44 -12.28
N ALA A 15 10.72 -1.02 -13.28
CA ALA A 15 12.08 -0.64 -13.67
C ALA A 15 12.16 0.83 -14.13
N PHE A 16 11.19 1.28 -14.93
CA PHE A 16 11.10 2.68 -15.36
C PHE A 16 10.80 3.61 -14.17
N GLY A 17 9.86 3.24 -13.31
CA GLY A 17 9.52 3.99 -12.09
C GLY A 17 10.73 4.13 -11.15
N ALA A 18 11.45 3.05 -10.91
CA ALA A 18 12.68 3.05 -10.10
C ALA A 18 13.76 3.95 -10.71
N TRP A 19 13.95 3.89 -12.03
CA TRP A 19 14.87 4.77 -12.74
C TRP A 19 14.48 6.24 -12.57
N ALA A 20 13.22 6.58 -12.78
CA ALA A 20 12.72 7.95 -12.66
C ALA A 20 12.87 8.49 -11.23
N ILE A 21 12.51 7.68 -10.23
CA ILE A 21 12.64 8.04 -8.81
C ILE A 21 14.12 8.28 -8.45
N ARG A 22 15.04 7.39 -8.89
CA ARG A 22 16.49 7.56 -8.66
C ARG A 22 17.07 8.81 -9.31
N ARG A 23 16.46 9.33 -10.37
CA ARG A 23 16.88 10.60 -11.02
C ARG A 23 16.40 11.84 -10.30
N LEU A 24 15.32 11.72 -9.54
CA LEU A 24 14.65 12.85 -8.89
C LEU A 24 14.95 12.94 -7.39
N ALA A 25 15.14 11.83 -6.69
CA ALA A 25 15.53 11.79 -5.29
C ALA A 25 17.05 11.73 -5.14
N ARG A 26 17.61 12.56 -4.25
CA ARG A 26 19.04 12.55 -3.93
C ARG A 26 19.42 11.37 -3.04
N GLU A 27 18.55 11.03 -2.10
CA GLU A 27 18.71 9.93 -1.18
C GLU A 27 17.45 9.07 -1.16
N ILE A 28 17.62 7.76 -1.24
CA ILE A 28 16.55 6.77 -1.16
C ILE A 28 16.92 5.77 -0.10
N VAL A 29 16.12 5.70 0.94
CA VAL A 29 16.30 4.76 2.06
C VAL A 29 15.17 3.74 2.03
N VAL A 30 15.52 2.46 2.01
CA VAL A 30 14.55 1.37 2.07
C VAL A 30 15.05 0.34 3.08
N GLU A 31 14.23 0.07 4.09
CA GLU A 31 14.58 -0.80 5.20
C GLU A 31 13.50 -1.86 5.43
N GLY A 32 13.89 -3.08 5.78
CA GLY A 32 12.99 -4.14 6.21
C GLY A 32 12.31 -4.92 5.08
N ILE A 33 12.78 -4.85 3.83
CA ILE A 33 12.20 -5.63 2.70
C ILE A 33 12.20 -7.13 3.00
N GLU A 34 13.23 -7.62 3.67
CA GLU A 34 13.40 -9.02 4.07
C GLU A 34 12.30 -9.54 4.98
N ARG A 35 11.53 -8.66 5.62
CA ARG A 35 10.38 -8.99 6.48
C ARG A 35 9.13 -9.40 5.71
N ILE A 36 9.12 -9.18 4.40
CA ILE A 36 8.00 -9.58 3.55
C ILE A 36 8.12 -11.06 3.21
N PRO A 37 7.15 -11.90 3.61
CA PRO A 37 7.15 -13.31 3.28
C PRO A 37 7.18 -13.53 1.76
N LYS A 38 8.02 -14.48 1.31
CA LYS A 38 8.13 -14.83 -0.10
C LYS A 38 6.92 -15.59 -0.63
N GLU A 39 6.12 -16.18 0.26
CA GLU A 39 4.95 -16.99 -0.06
C GLU A 39 3.82 -16.72 0.92
N GLY A 40 2.60 -17.11 0.53
CA GLY A 40 1.40 -16.98 1.34
C GLY A 40 0.80 -15.56 1.32
N PRO A 41 -0.39 -15.40 1.88
CA PRO A 41 -1.11 -14.12 1.88
C PRO A 41 -0.40 -13.08 2.75
N VAL A 42 -0.38 -11.83 2.28
CA VAL A 42 0.19 -10.70 3.02
C VAL A 42 -0.69 -9.47 2.81
N ILE A 43 -0.93 -8.71 3.87
CA ILE A 43 -1.54 -7.38 3.80
C ILE A 43 -0.46 -6.34 4.11
N LEU A 44 -0.09 -5.53 3.13
CA LEU A 44 0.75 -4.34 3.33
C LEU A 44 -0.17 -3.18 3.71
N VAL A 45 0.05 -2.58 4.86
CA VAL A 45 -0.74 -1.45 5.37
C VAL A 45 0.16 -0.23 5.51
N GLY A 46 -0.13 0.84 4.78
CA GLY A 46 0.73 2.04 4.76
C GLY A 46 -0.02 3.35 4.98
N ASN A 47 0.75 4.41 5.31
CA ASN A 47 0.30 5.79 5.20
C ASN A 47 0.30 6.24 3.73
N HIS A 48 -0.54 7.22 3.40
CA HIS A 48 -0.70 7.69 2.01
C HIS A 48 -0.54 9.21 1.91
N ILE A 49 0.59 9.65 1.40
CA ILE A 49 0.96 11.09 1.29
C ILE A 49 1.12 11.54 -0.17
N SER A 50 1.43 10.62 -1.10
CA SER A 50 1.68 10.94 -2.50
C SER A 50 1.05 9.92 -3.46
N TRP A 51 0.82 10.30 -4.72
CA TRP A 51 0.53 9.36 -5.80
C TRP A 51 1.69 8.38 -6.07
N LEU A 52 2.90 8.76 -5.63
CA LEU A 52 4.10 7.94 -5.81
C LEU A 52 4.21 6.81 -4.78
N ASP A 53 3.49 6.83 -3.67
CA ASP A 53 3.63 5.80 -2.62
C ASP A 53 3.47 4.38 -3.16
N PRO A 54 2.38 4.00 -3.87
CA PRO A 54 2.24 2.65 -4.40
C PRO A 54 3.30 2.32 -5.47
N ILE A 55 3.72 3.31 -6.26
CA ILE A 55 4.77 3.16 -7.27
C ILE A 55 6.12 2.91 -6.57
N PHE A 56 6.45 3.70 -5.54
CA PHE A 56 7.67 3.54 -4.77
C PHE A 56 7.72 2.17 -4.11
N LEU A 57 6.63 1.71 -3.48
CA LEU A 57 6.56 0.37 -2.93
C LEU A 57 6.77 -0.70 -4.02
N ALA A 58 6.01 -0.66 -5.11
CA ALA A 58 6.10 -1.65 -6.17
C ALA A 58 7.52 -1.71 -6.76
N CYS A 59 8.11 -0.57 -7.10
CA CYS A 59 9.44 -0.50 -7.71
C CYS A 59 10.57 -1.12 -6.89
N TRP A 60 10.44 -1.18 -5.57
CA TRP A 60 11.45 -1.78 -4.68
C TRP A 60 11.05 -3.15 -4.16
N LEU A 61 9.78 -3.38 -3.82
CA LEU A 61 9.35 -4.66 -3.27
C LEU A 61 9.21 -5.75 -4.34
N THR A 62 8.63 -5.42 -5.50
CA THR A 62 8.38 -6.41 -6.56
C THR A 62 9.67 -7.10 -7.05
N PRO A 63 10.78 -6.39 -7.35
CA PRO A 63 12.01 -7.04 -7.77
C PRO A 63 12.65 -7.92 -6.68
N GLU A 64 12.61 -7.47 -5.42
CA GLU A 64 13.26 -8.15 -4.31
C GLU A 64 12.50 -9.39 -3.83
N THR A 65 11.17 -9.32 -3.86
CA THR A 65 10.31 -10.41 -3.39
C THR A 65 9.89 -11.37 -4.50
N GLY A 66 9.95 -10.94 -5.75
CA GLY A 66 9.42 -11.67 -6.91
C GLY A 66 7.88 -11.72 -6.95
N ARG A 67 7.20 -10.92 -6.10
CA ARG A 67 5.75 -10.95 -5.91
C ARG A 67 5.08 -9.68 -6.43
N ALA A 68 3.95 -9.83 -7.09
CA ALA A 68 3.11 -8.71 -7.49
C ALA A 68 2.32 -8.18 -6.29
N ILE A 69 2.21 -6.86 -6.15
CA ILE A 69 1.33 -6.25 -5.15
C ILE A 69 0.01 -5.91 -5.82
N ASN A 70 -1.09 -6.41 -5.26
CA ASN A 70 -2.44 -6.09 -5.72
C ASN A 70 -2.97 -4.90 -4.91
N TRP A 71 -3.37 -3.82 -5.58
CA TRP A 71 -3.74 -2.55 -4.95
C TRP A 71 -5.22 -2.26 -5.03
N MET A 72 -5.76 -1.69 -3.97
CA MET A 72 -7.09 -1.11 -3.96
C MET A 72 -7.01 0.35 -4.44
N GLY A 73 -7.53 0.64 -5.63
CA GLY A 73 -7.50 1.97 -6.23
C GLY A 73 -8.89 2.55 -6.47
N LYS A 74 -8.97 3.85 -6.80
CA LYS A 74 -10.23 4.55 -7.07
C LYS A 74 -10.87 4.03 -8.37
N ALA A 75 -12.13 3.55 -8.32
CA ALA A 75 -12.82 2.96 -9.46
C ALA A 75 -12.94 3.94 -10.66
N GLU A 76 -13.10 5.24 -10.40
CA GLU A 76 -13.19 6.25 -11.46
C GLU A 76 -11.87 6.39 -12.24
N ALA A 77 -10.72 6.23 -11.59
CA ALA A 77 -9.42 6.27 -12.27
C ALA A 77 -9.23 5.10 -13.25
N MET A 78 -9.88 3.95 -12.96
CA MET A 78 -9.86 2.79 -13.85
C MET A 78 -10.58 3.00 -15.18
N ARG A 79 -11.44 4.04 -15.29
CA ARG A 79 -12.19 4.38 -16.51
C ARG A 79 -11.39 5.24 -17.49
N TRP A 80 -10.31 5.86 -17.05
CA TRP A 80 -9.47 6.68 -17.93
C TRP A 80 -8.64 5.77 -18.84
N PRO A 81 -8.68 5.94 -20.18
CA PRO A 81 -8.16 4.94 -21.12
C PRO A 81 -6.70 4.52 -20.85
N LEU A 82 -5.79 5.47 -20.79
CA LEU A 82 -4.37 5.19 -20.56
C LEU A 82 -4.07 4.85 -19.09
N VAL A 83 -4.62 5.66 -18.16
CA VAL A 83 -4.40 5.48 -16.72
C VAL A 83 -5.00 4.17 -16.24
N GLY A 84 -6.24 3.85 -16.65
CA GLY A 84 -6.89 2.60 -16.25
C GLY A 84 -6.16 1.36 -16.77
N THR A 85 -5.59 1.42 -17.96
CA THR A 85 -4.76 0.33 -18.51
C THR A 85 -3.47 0.18 -17.69
N PHE A 86 -2.78 1.28 -17.41
CA PHE A 86 -1.60 1.29 -16.56
C PHE A 86 -1.89 0.73 -15.17
N LEU A 87 -2.97 1.16 -14.53
CA LEU A 87 -3.38 0.68 -13.21
C LEU A 87 -3.68 -0.83 -13.22
N ARG A 88 -4.41 -1.34 -14.22
CA ARG A 88 -4.69 -2.79 -14.33
C ARG A 88 -3.43 -3.62 -14.52
N VAL A 89 -2.51 -3.18 -15.38
CA VAL A 89 -1.22 -3.86 -15.58
C VAL A 89 -0.42 -3.93 -14.29
N ASN A 90 -0.55 -2.93 -13.43
CA ASN A 90 0.13 -2.82 -12.13
C ASN A 90 -0.71 -3.38 -10.96
N GLY A 91 -1.65 -4.29 -11.22
CA GLY A 91 -2.38 -5.01 -10.17
C GLY A 91 -3.42 -4.18 -9.41
N VAL A 92 -3.83 -3.01 -9.93
CA VAL A 92 -4.83 -2.18 -9.27
C VAL A 92 -6.25 -2.65 -9.65
N PHE A 93 -7.11 -2.87 -8.65
CA PHE A 93 -8.54 -3.08 -8.85
C PHE A 93 -9.37 -1.94 -8.23
N GLY A 94 -10.53 -1.66 -8.83
CA GLY A 94 -11.32 -0.49 -8.50
C GLY A 94 -12.16 -0.64 -7.24
N VAL A 95 -12.17 0.39 -6.39
CA VAL A 95 -13.01 0.51 -5.20
C VAL A 95 -13.87 1.78 -5.32
N ARG A 96 -15.16 1.65 -5.06
CA ARG A 96 -16.07 2.80 -4.94
C ARG A 96 -15.98 3.39 -3.54
N ARG A 97 -15.55 4.64 -3.44
CA ARG A 97 -15.40 5.34 -2.16
C ARG A 97 -16.76 5.81 -1.63
N GLY A 98 -16.92 5.81 -0.31
CA GLY A 98 -18.08 6.37 0.38
C GLY A 98 -19.24 5.41 0.67
N ALA A 99 -19.23 4.20 0.10
CA ALA A 99 -20.16 3.12 0.43
C ALA A 99 -19.38 1.87 0.83
N ALA A 100 -20.00 0.97 1.56
CA ALA A 100 -19.46 -0.37 1.76
C ALA A 100 -19.39 -1.07 0.39
N ASP A 101 -18.23 -1.06 -0.25
CA ASP A 101 -18.03 -1.72 -1.54
C ASP A 101 -17.75 -3.20 -1.32
N LEU A 102 -18.83 -3.99 -1.23
CA LEU A 102 -18.77 -5.43 -1.02
C LEU A 102 -18.04 -6.15 -2.16
N GLU A 103 -18.09 -5.63 -3.39
CA GLU A 103 -17.38 -6.22 -4.51
C GLU A 103 -15.87 -6.05 -4.35
N ALA A 104 -15.42 -4.82 -4.05
CA ALA A 104 -14.02 -4.56 -3.78
C ALA A 104 -13.49 -5.35 -2.57
N PHE A 105 -14.31 -5.51 -1.54
CA PHE A 105 -13.96 -6.31 -0.37
C PHE A 105 -13.79 -7.80 -0.75
N ARG A 106 -14.72 -8.37 -1.53
CA ARG A 106 -14.62 -9.75 -2.04
C ARG A 106 -13.40 -9.97 -2.93
N LEU A 107 -13.05 -8.98 -3.77
CA LEU A 107 -11.83 -9.03 -4.59
C LEU A 107 -10.60 -9.05 -3.70
N ALA A 108 -10.53 -8.22 -2.67
CA ALA A 108 -9.43 -8.20 -1.71
C ALA A 108 -9.31 -9.53 -0.94
N GLU A 109 -10.44 -10.10 -0.47
CA GLU A 109 -10.45 -11.45 0.13
C GLU A 109 -9.98 -12.51 -0.87
N GLY A 110 -10.34 -12.40 -2.15
CA GLY A 110 -9.87 -13.29 -3.21
C GLY A 110 -8.35 -13.23 -3.37
N VAL A 111 -7.77 -12.03 -3.40
CA VAL A 111 -6.30 -11.84 -3.46
C VAL A 111 -5.60 -12.58 -2.31
N LEU A 112 -6.11 -12.43 -1.09
CA LEU A 112 -5.53 -13.07 0.10
C LEU A 112 -5.76 -14.59 0.11
N ARG A 113 -6.95 -15.06 -0.27
CA ARG A 113 -7.25 -16.50 -0.39
C ARG A 113 -6.35 -17.21 -1.41
N ASP A 114 -6.01 -16.51 -2.50
CA ASP A 114 -5.10 -17.00 -3.54
C ASP A 114 -3.61 -16.95 -3.10
N GLY A 115 -3.32 -16.54 -1.85
CA GLY A 115 -1.97 -16.48 -1.31
C GLY A 115 -1.17 -15.23 -1.73
N ASN A 116 -1.82 -14.20 -2.28
CA ASN A 116 -1.14 -13.05 -2.87
C ASN A 116 -0.97 -11.87 -1.91
N VAL A 117 -0.20 -10.86 -2.36
CA VAL A 117 0.06 -9.63 -1.61
C VAL A 117 -1.02 -8.59 -1.93
N LEU A 118 -1.63 -8.06 -0.88
CA LEU A 118 -2.61 -6.99 -0.96
C LEU A 118 -2.03 -5.71 -0.34
N GLY A 119 -1.97 -4.62 -1.11
CA GLY A 119 -1.59 -3.30 -0.63
C GLY A 119 -2.82 -2.45 -0.32
N ILE A 120 -2.86 -1.87 0.88
CA ILE A 120 -3.97 -1.04 1.34
C ILE A 120 -3.44 0.24 1.98
N TYR A 121 -4.08 1.36 1.65
CA TYR A 121 -3.97 2.62 2.38
C TYR A 121 -5.28 2.84 3.14
N PRO A 122 -5.37 2.47 4.44
CA PRO A 122 -6.64 2.48 5.16
C PRO A 122 -7.20 3.86 5.43
N GLU A 123 -6.42 4.92 5.26
CA GLU A 123 -6.89 6.30 5.27
C GLU A 123 -7.97 6.54 4.20
N GLY A 124 -7.92 5.78 3.08
CA GLY A 124 -8.84 5.88 1.97
C GLY A 124 -8.67 7.14 1.10
N THR A 125 -7.76 8.02 1.48
CA THR A 125 -7.36 9.22 0.72
C THR A 125 -5.93 9.58 1.06
N ARG A 126 -5.28 10.39 0.23
CA ARG A 126 -3.96 10.95 0.57
C ARG A 126 -4.11 11.99 1.68
N SER A 127 -3.17 11.99 2.60
CA SER A 127 -3.03 13.03 3.62
C SER A 127 -3.00 14.43 3.00
N HIS A 128 -3.52 15.41 3.72
CA HIS A 128 -3.53 16.82 3.32
C HIS A 128 -2.33 17.60 3.88
N ASP A 129 -1.88 17.21 5.05
CA ASP A 129 -0.83 17.87 5.84
C ASP A 129 0.46 17.04 5.96
N GLY A 130 0.49 15.87 5.29
CA GLY A 130 1.60 14.93 5.33
C GLY A 130 1.56 13.98 6.53
N LYS A 131 0.73 14.22 7.53
CA LYS A 131 0.62 13.36 8.71
C LYS A 131 -0.25 12.14 8.45
N ILE A 132 0.02 11.07 9.19
CA ILE A 132 -0.80 9.86 9.15
C ILE A 132 -2.20 10.13 9.74
N GLY A 133 -3.21 9.87 8.94
CA GLY A 133 -4.62 10.04 9.33
C GLY A 133 -5.21 8.81 10.03
N THR A 134 -6.50 8.89 10.31
CA THR A 134 -7.27 7.77 10.89
C THR A 134 -7.43 6.63 9.89
N PHE A 135 -7.25 5.40 10.36
CA PHE A 135 -7.46 4.20 9.56
C PHE A 135 -8.91 3.72 9.64
N ARG A 136 -9.47 3.38 8.49
CA ARG A 136 -10.82 2.81 8.37
C ARG A 136 -10.80 1.32 8.69
N ASP A 137 -11.92 0.79 9.13
CA ASP A 137 -12.10 -0.59 9.60
C ASP A 137 -11.91 -1.68 8.53
N GLY A 138 -11.91 -1.32 7.25
CA GLY A 138 -11.83 -2.28 6.15
C GLY A 138 -10.58 -3.16 6.17
N ALA A 139 -9.41 -2.58 6.47
CA ALA A 139 -8.17 -3.33 6.58
C ALA A 139 -8.17 -4.27 7.80
N ALA A 140 -8.72 -3.81 8.93
CA ALA A 140 -8.89 -4.60 10.14
C ALA A 140 -9.81 -5.82 9.90
N LEU A 141 -10.93 -5.59 9.21
CA LEU A 141 -11.87 -6.67 8.86
C LEU A 141 -11.21 -7.70 7.93
N LEU A 142 -10.45 -7.28 6.92
CA LEU A 142 -9.72 -8.18 6.03
C LEU A 142 -8.68 -9.02 6.79
N ALA A 143 -7.91 -8.40 7.69
CA ALA A 143 -6.91 -9.10 8.48
C ALA A 143 -7.54 -10.16 9.39
N LEU A 144 -8.62 -9.82 10.11
CA LEU A 144 -9.32 -10.73 11.00
C LEU A 144 -10.00 -11.89 10.26
N ARG A 145 -10.52 -11.64 9.05
CA ARG A 145 -11.20 -12.68 8.26
C ARG A 145 -10.24 -13.61 7.54
N SER A 146 -9.14 -13.07 7.01
CA SER A 146 -8.16 -13.85 6.25
C SER A 146 -7.12 -14.54 7.13
N GLY A 147 -6.87 -14.04 8.35
CA GLY A 147 -5.74 -14.45 9.18
C GLY A 147 -4.37 -14.13 8.58
N ALA A 148 -4.34 -13.39 7.47
CA ALA A 148 -3.10 -13.00 6.81
C ALA A 148 -2.26 -12.08 7.71
N PRO A 149 -0.92 -12.22 7.70
CA PRO A 149 -0.06 -11.28 8.41
C PRO A 149 -0.20 -9.88 7.79
N VAL A 150 -0.28 -8.89 8.67
CA VAL A 150 -0.28 -7.46 8.33
C VAL A 150 1.12 -6.93 8.53
N ILE A 151 1.67 -6.32 7.49
CA ILE A 151 2.99 -5.69 7.53
C ILE A 151 2.81 -4.19 7.44
N PRO A 152 3.17 -3.43 8.49
CA PRO A 152 3.12 -1.98 8.44
C PRO A 152 4.26 -1.44 7.56
N VAL A 153 3.92 -0.49 6.69
CA VAL A 153 4.87 0.17 5.79
C VAL A 153 4.73 1.68 5.97
N ALA A 154 5.81 2.34 6.35
CA ALA A 154 5.87 3.79 6.47
C ALA A 154 6.60 4.38 5.26
N VAL A 155 6.01 5.43 4.67
CA VAL A 155 6.61 6.18 3.57
C VAL A 155 6.71 7.66 3.97
N SER A 156 7.85 8.29 3.68
CA SER A 156 8.07 9.72 3.89
C SER A 156 8.85 10.34 2.73
N GLY A 157 8.64 11.64 2.47
CA GLY A 157 9.34 12.43 1.45
C GLY A 157 8.80 12.29 0.03
N THR A 158 7.92 11.33 -0.28
CA THR A 158 7.33 11.14 -1.62
C THR A 158 6.43 12.30 -2.04
N GLU A 159 5.82 13.02 -1.10
CA GLU A 159 5.05 14.24 -1.34
C GLU A 159 5.92 15.40 -1.84
N GLN A 160 7.23 15.39 -1.52
CA GLN A 160 8.18 16.36 -2.07
C GLN A 160 8.49 16.07 -3.53
N LEU A 161 8.57 14.78 -3.91
CA LEU A 161 8.75 14.34 -5.29
C LEU A 161 7.54 14.67 -6.16
N TRP A 162 6.34 14.43 -5.67
CA TRP A 162 5.11 14.77 -6.38
C TRP A 162 4.11 15.43 -5.45
N PRO A 163 4.24 16.75 -5.23
CA PRO A 163 3.34 17.50 -4.38
C PRO A 163 1.89 17.42 -4.85
N ARG A 164 0.96 17.49 -3.93
CA ARG A 164 -0.47 17.52 -4.24
C ARG A 164 -0.80 18.72 -5.12
N GLY A 165 -1.47 18.47 -6.25
CA GLY A 165 -1.82 19.51 -7.24
C GLY A 165 -0.72 19.83 -8.24
N ALA A 166 0.50 19.33 -8.07
CA ALA A 166 1.55 19.50 -9.07
C ALA A 166 1.29 18.63 -10.31
N LEU A 167 1.48 19.21 -11.51
CA LEU A 167 1.37 18.50 -12.78
C LEU A 167 2.57 17.59 -13.05
N LEU A 168 3.75 17.96 -12.58
CA LEU A 168 5.00 17.25 -12.83
C LEU A 168 5.73 16.97 -11.51
N PRO A 169 6.47 15.85 -11.44
CA PRO A 169 7.31 15.56 -10.29
C PRO A 169 8.47 16.58 -10.18
N ARG A 170 9.00 16.72 -8.98
CA ARG A 170 10.09 17.63 -8.63
C ARG A 170 11.25 16.84 -8.04
N ARG A 171 12.39 17.49 -7.84
CA ARG A 171 13.49 16.89 -7.08
C ARG A 171 13.19 16.91 -5.60
N ALA A 172 13.46 15.78 -4.93
CA ALA A 172 13.38 15.64 -3.48
C ALA A 172 14.77 15.41 -2.88
N ALA A 173 14.97 15.87 -1.65
CA ALA A 173 16.21 15.65 -0.93
C ALA A 173 16.34 14.19 -0.49
N ARG A 174 15.29 13.67 0.13
CA ARG A 174 15.26 12.30 0.67
C ARG A 174 13.85 11.74 0.56
N ILE A 175 13.76 10.45 0.20
CA ILE A 175 12.55 9.65 0.35
C ILE A 175 12.89 8.39 1.12
N GLN A 176 11.98 7.93 1.94
CA GLN A 176 12.22 6.76 2.78
C GLN A 176 11.00 5.83 2.79
N MET A 177 11.29 4.53 2.83
CA MET A 177 10.34 3.45 3.08
C MET A 177 10.89 2.58 4.19
N VAL A 178 10.11 2.38 5.24
CA VAL A 178 10.44 1.46 6.35
C VAL A 178 9.33 0.43 6.45
N ILE A 179 9.73 -0.83 6.36
CA ILE A 179 8.85 -1.99 6.47
C ILE A 179 9.02 -2.57 7.86
N GLY A 180 7.92 -2.66 8.61
CA GLY A 180 7.93 -3.17 9.98
C GLY A 180 7.73 -4.68 10.06
N GLU A 181 7.74 -5.19 11.29
CA GLU A 181 7.54 -6.60 11.57
C GLU A 181 6.12 -7.05 11.25
N PRO A 182 5.94 -8.27 10.68
CA PRO A 182 4.63 -8.85 10.45
C PRO A 182 3.83 -9.02 11.75
N ARG A 183 2.58 -8.62 11.74
CA ARG A 183 1.64 -8.78 12.86
C ARG A 183 0.45 -9.61 12.45
N ARG A 184 0.00 -10.52 13.30
CA ARG A 184 -1.24 -11.27 13.09
C ARG A 184 -2.30 -10.77 14.04
N PHE A 185 -3.48 -10.56 13.50
CA PHE A 185 -4.68 -10.20 14.25
C PHE A 185 -5.62 -11.40 14.22
N THR A 186 -5.80 -12.00 15.38
CA THR A 186 -6.69 -13.17 15.56
C THR A 186 -7.65 -12.89 16.71
N TYR A 187 -8.77 -13.60 16.75
CA TYR A 187 -9.71 -13.55 17.85
C TYR A 187 -10.25 -14.96 18.16
N SER A 188 -10.56 -15.20 19.42
CA SER A 188 -11.23 -16.42 19.87
C SER A 188 -12.74 -16.30 19.65
N ALA A 189 -13.41 -17.44 19.49
CA ALA A 189 -14.87 -17.46 19.42
C ALA A 189 -15.45 -16.82 20.71
N GLY A 190 -16.24 -15.77 20.56
CA GLY A 190 -16.84 -15.02 21.67
C GLY A 190 -16.11 -13.74 22.09
N ASP A 191 -14.87 -13.53 21.67
CA ASP A 191 -14.07 -12.32 22.03
C ASP A 191 -13.57 -11.60 20.78
N ARG A 192 -14.50 -11.17 19.94
CA ARG A 192 -14.18 -10.44 18.72
C ARG A 192 -13.81 -9.00 19.05
N PRO A 193 -12.55 -8.55 18.77
CA PRO A 193 -12.15 -7.18 19.05
C PRO A 193 -12.94 -6.20 18.19
N ALA A 194 -13.16 -5.00 18.70
CA ALA A 194 -13.71 -3.91 17.89
C ALA A 194 -12.80 -3.62 16.70
N LEU A 195 -13.37 -3.52 15.50
CA LEU A 195 -12.60 -3.26 14.28
C LEU A 195 -11.79 -1.98 14.38
N SER A 196 -12.35 -0.95 15.01
CA SER A 196 -11.68 0.33 15.25
C SER A 196 -10.42 0.20 16.12
N LEU A 197 -10.43 -0.71 17.11
CA LEU A 197 -9.25 -0.99 17.93
C LEU A 197 -8.13 -1.63 17.09
N VAL A 198 -8.48 -2.61 16.25
CA VAL A 198 -7.51 -3.27 15.36
C VAL A 198 -6.98 -2.28 14.33
N ALA A 199 -7.84 -1.44 13.74
CA ALA A 199 -7.44 -0.38 12.82
C ALA A 199 -6.47 0.61 13.48
N GLU A 200 -6.72 1.00 14.73
CA GLU A 200 -5.85 1.88 15.50
C GLU A 200 -4.49 1.22 15.82
N GLN A 201 -4.48 -0.08 16.15
CA GLN A 201 -3.23 -0.82 16.34
C GLN A 201 -2.40 -0.89 15.04
N MET A 202 -3.04 -1.05 13.87
CA MET A 202 -2.37 -0.98 12.57
C MET A 202 -1.81 0.42 12.31
N ARG A 203 -2.61 1.48 12.58
CA ARG A 203 -2.17 2.87 12.44
C ARG A 203 -0.97 3.18 13.33
N ALA A 204 -1.04 2.79 14.60
CA ALA A 204 0.05 2.96 15.55
C ALA A 204 1.33 2.24 15.11
N ALA A 205 1.20 1.03 14.51
CA ALA A 205 2.33 0.30 13.99
C ALA A 205 3.01 1.04 12.81
N VAL A 206 2.25 1.65 11.91
CA VAL A 206 2.79 2.48 10.83
C VAL A 206 3.39 3.76 11.39
N ALA A 207 2.69 4.45 12.31
CA ALA A 207 3.15 5.69 12.92
C ALA A 207 4.48 5.53 13.68
N ALA A 208 4.70 4.38 14.31
CA ALA A 208 5.96 4.08 15.01
C ALA A 208 7.19 4.04 14.08
N LEU A 209 6.98 3.75 12.79
CA LEU A 209 8.05 3.69 11.77
C LEU A 209 8.29 5.05 11.10
N LEU A 210 7.34 5.99 11.21
CA LEU A 210 7.44 7.30 10.59
C LEU A 210 8.38 8.24 11.34
N PRO A 211 9.08 9.16 10.65
CA PRO A 211 9.71 10.31 11.28
C PRO A 211 8.70 11.13 12.09
N HIS A 212 9.16 11.87 13.12
CA HIS A 212 8.29 12.57 14.05
C HIS A 212 7.31 13.54 13.39
N GLU A 213 7.75 14.25 12.35
CA GLU A 213 6.96 15.24 11.61
C GLU A 213 5.77 14.64 10.83
N TYR A 214 5.78 13.33 10.54
CA TYR A 214 4.70 12.60 9.87
C TYR A 214 3.71 11.93 10.83
N ARG A 215 4.01 11.95 12.14
CA ARG A 215 3.13 11.36 13.17
C ARG A 215 1.93 12.28 13.44
N PRO A 216 0.89 11.76 14.10
CA PRO A 216 -0.31 12.54 14.43
C PRO A 216 -0.02 13.79 15.22
#